data_24dd0de29f1b7d9a7261a2262e67e706
#
_entry.id   24dd0de29f1b7d9a7261a2262e67e706
#
_cell.length_a   1.000
_cell.length_b   1.000
_cell.length_c   1.000
_cell.angle_alpha   90.00
_cell.angle_beta   90.00
_cell.angle_gamma   90.00
#
_symmetry.space_group_name_H-M   'P 1'
#
loop_
_entity.id
_entity.type
_entity.pdbx_description
1 polymer ?
#
loop_
_entity_poly.entity_id
_entity_poly.type
_entity_poly.pdbx_seq_one_letter_code
_entity_poly.pdbx_strand_id
1 'polypeptide(L)'
;MIKRWPHFMASLVVCFGVMFSGSASAQMAFVAGSDYGVISPAVKTRQPDKVVVTEIFWYGCPHCFRFEPYVEKWSANLPEGVVFEQVPSSINPRWSEHARAYYSFQLMGILGEIHTAFFDALHLKRQRLDNIDAIAGFVAERGFDEKVFREYYFSFPVETQLRKNAQNEKRYGISGVPAVIVNGKYLVSGSVAGSNERMIQIINFLVTQELAL
;
A
#
# COMPACT_ATOMS: atom_id res chain seq x y z
N MET A 1 94.45 12.17 -11.36
CA MET A 1 93.32 11.97 -12.30
C MET A 1 92.21 11.29 -11.53
N ILE A 2 91.24 12.05 -11.11
CA ILE A 2 90.09 11.53 -10.32
C ILE A 2 88.87 11.55 -11.22
N LYS A 3 88.40 10.36 -11.57
CA LYS A 3 87.23 10.15 -12.42
C LYS A 3 85.92 10.22 -11.57
N ARG A 4 85.13 11.26 -11.76
CA ARG A 4 83.84 11.44 -11.10
C ARG A 4 82.78 10.65 -11.88
N TRP A 5 82.02 9.77 -11.18
CA TRP A 5 80.86 9.05 -11.70
C TRP A 5 79.62 9.79 -11.33
N PRO A 6 78.63 9.95 -12.21
CA PRO A 6 77.41 10.59 -11.87
C PRO A 6 76.40 9.55 -11.28
N HIS A 7 75.81 9.87 -10.12
CA HIS A 7 74.74 9.10 -9.50
C HIS A 7 73.43 9.40 -10.23
N PHE A 8 72.88 8.39 -10.91
CA PHE A 8 71.52 8.41 -11.38
C PHE A 8 70.59 8.11 -10.19
N MET A 9 69.84 9.11 -9.73
CA MET A 9 68.65 8.92 -8.82
C MET A 9 67.46 8.49 -9.66
N ALA A 10 67.06 7.22 -9.54
CA ALA A 10 65.79 6.72 -10.07
C ALA A 10 64.66 7.07 -9.09
N SER A 11 63.84 8.04 -9.46
CA SER A 11 62.66 8.40 -8.74
C SER A 11 61.58 7.32 -8.98
N LEU A 12 61.29 6.54 -7.95
CA LEU A 12 60.22 5.54 -7.95
C LEU A 12 58.88 6.27 -7.66
N VAL A 13 58.10 6.55 -8.69
CA VAL A 13 56.73 7.09 -8.56
C VAL A 13 55.82 5.93 -8.18
N VAL A 14 55.48 5.84 -6.89
CA VAL A 14 54.44 4.90 -6.40
C VAL A 14 53.07 5.49 -6.68
N CYS A 15 52.42 5.05 -7.75
CA CYS A 15 51.00 5.35 -8.00
C CYS A 15 50.14 4.59 -7.00
N PHE A 16 49.67 5.31 -5.98
CA PHE A 16 48.68 4.80 -5.04
C PHE A 16 47.29 4.83 -5.74
N GLY A 17 46.91 3.73 -6.38
CA GLY A 17 45.59 3.55 -6.95
C GLY A 17 44.55 3.43 -5.83
N VAL A 18 43.77 4.50 -5.61
CA VAL A 18 42.62 4.49 -4.73
C VAL A 18 41.55 3.64 -5.41
N MET A 19 41.42 2.37 -5.01
CA MET A 19 40.31 1.53 -5.39
C MET A 19 39.07 2.05 -4.67
N PHE A 20 38.21 2.81 -5.36
CA PHE A 20 36.87 3.11 -4.95
C PHE A 20 36.04 1.79 -5.04
N SER A 21 36.02 1.04 -3.94
CA SER A 21 35.05 -0.05 -3.77
C SER A 21 33.68 0.57 -3.61
N GLY A 22 32.99 0.84 -4.71
CA GLY A 22 31.59 1.16 -4.70
C GLY A 22 30.83 -0.03 -4.14
N SER A 23 30.30 0.09 -2.91
CA SER A 23 29.36 -0.88 -2.36
C SER A 23 28.10 -0.82 -3.23
N ALA A 24 28.00 -1.68 -4.23
CA ALA A 24 26.75 -1.94 -4.92
C ALA A 24 25.80 -2.57 -3.87
N SER A 25 24.90 -1.77 -3.33
CA SER A 25 23.77 -2.31 -2.58
C SER A 25 23.03 -3.26 -3.53
N ALA A 26 23.13 -4.56 -3.26
CA ALA A 26 22.36 -5.56 -3.98
C ALA A 26 20.88 -5.25 -3.76
N GLN A 27 20.26 -4.57 -4.71
CA GLN A 27 18.83 -4.29 -4.70
C GLN A 27 18.13 -5.65 -4.84
N MET A 28 17.33 -6.04 -3.85
CA MET A 28 16.59 -7.30 -3.93
C MET A 28 15.71 -7.26 -5.18
N ALA A 29 15.98 -8.17 -6.11
CA ALA A 29 15.17 -8.32 -7.31
C ALA A 29 13.98 -9.24 -6.99
N PHE A 30 12.75 -8.75 -7.20
CA PHE A 30 11.54 -9.55 -7.11
C PHE A 30 11.08 -9.97 -8.51
N VAL A 31 10.50 -11.18 -8.61
CA VAL A 31 10.20 -11.83 -9.88
C VAL A 31 8.68 -11.89 -10.11
N ALA A 32 8.24 -11.42 -11.27
CA ALA A 32 6.85 -11.53 -11.71
C ALA A 32 6.41 -13.00 -11.76
N GLY A 33 5.21 -13.28 -11.30
CA GLY A 33 4.66 -14.64 -11.20
C GLY A 33 5.05 -15.38 -9.92
N SER A 34 6.16 -15.01 -9.26
CA SER A 34 6.60 -15.60 -7.99
C SER A 34 6.37 -14.70 -6.79
N ASP A 35 6.75 -13.41 -6.90
CA ASP A 35 6.66 -12.44 -5.81
C ASP A 35 5.47 -11.49 -5.96
N TYR A 36 5.04 -11.25 -7.18
CA TYR A 36 3.88 -10.41 -7.51
C TYR A 36 3.24 -10.85 -8.82
N GLY A 37 1.95 -10.55 -8.99
CA GLY A 37 1.22 -10.78 -10.23
C GLY A 37 1.33 -9.59 -11.19
N VAL A 38 1.20 -9.86 -12.50
CA VAL A 38 1.05 -8.83 -13.53
C VAL A 38 -0.41 -8.77 -13.98
N ILE A 39 -1.01 -7.58 -13.92
CA ILE A 39 -2.39 -7.33 -14.34
C ILE A 39 -2.39 -7.01 -15.84
N SER A 40 -3.08 -7.84 -16.62
CA SER A 40 -3.16 -7.65 -18.07
C SER A 40 -4.60 -7.81 -18.55
N PRO A 41 -5.14 -6.81 -19.28
CA PRO A 41 -4.55 -5.49 -19.53
C PRO A 41 -4.47 -4.64 -18.25
N ALA A 42 -3.49 -3.74 -18.18
CA ALA A 42 -3.35 -2.81 -17.05
C ALA A 42 -4.60 -1.95 -16.89
N VAL A 43 -4.94 -1.65 -15.64
CA VAL A 43 -6.10 -0.82 -15.30
C VAL A 43 -5.64 0.63 -15.12
N LYS A 44 -6.19 1.54 -15.91
CA LYS A 44 -5.86 2.96 -15.81
C LYS A 44 -6.17 3.53 -14.42
N THR A 45 -5.20 4.21 -13.85
CA THR A 45 -5.36 4.96 -12.59
C THR A 45 -6.10 6.28 -12.84
N ARG A 46 -6.60 6.91 -11.78
CA ARG A 46 -7.24 8.23 -11.86
C ARG A 46 -6.24 9.38 -11.94
N GLN A 47 -4.98 9.12 -11.62
CA GLN A 47 -3.90 10.10 -11.60
C GLN A 47 -2.76 9.59 -12.50
N PRO A 48 -2.85 9.81 -13.82
CA PRO A 48 -1.91 9.23 -14.77
C PRO A 48 -0.47 9.74 -14.60
N ASP A 49 -0.31 10.92 -13.99
CA ASP A 49 1.00 11.55 -13.75
C ASP A 49 1.62 11.12 -12.39
N LYS A 50 1.00 10.16 -11.70
CA LYS A 50 1.45 9.66 -10.41
C LYS A 50 1.51 8.14 -10.41
N VAL A 51 2.42 7.59 -9.62
CA VAL A 51 2.40 6.17 -9.28
C VAL A 51 1.36 5.96 -8.18
N VAL A 52 0.23 5.38 -8.53
CA VAL A 52 -0.86 5.14 -7.57
C VAL A 52 -0.70 3.76 -6.96
N VAL A 53 -0.59 3.71 -5.64
CA VAL A 53 -0.56 2.48 -4.85
C VAL A 53 -1.90 2.36 -4.13
N THR A 54 -2.67 1.31 -4.47
CA THR A 54 -4.00 1.08 -3.92
C THR A 54 -4.00 -0.16 -3.05
N GLU A 55 -4.25 -0.02 -1.76
CA GLU A 55 -4.53 -1.17 -0.90
C GLU A 55 -6.01 -1.55 -1.00
N ILE A 56 -6.27 -2.82 -1.29
CA ILE A 56 -7.60 -3.43 -1.18
C ILE A 56 -7.65 -4.18 0.14
N PHE A 57 -8.55 -3.79 1.03
CA PHE A 57 -8.66 -4.32 2.38
C PHE A 57 -10.11 -4.63 2.78
N TRP A 58 -10.28 -5.32 3.89
CA TRP A 58 -11.57 -5.49 4.55
C TRP A 58 -11.41 -5.32 6.06
N TYR A 59 -12.22 -4.50 6.69
CA TYR A 59 -12.16 -4.28 8.15
C TYR A 59 -12.24 -5.56 8.98
N GLY A 60 -13.03 -6.55 8.54
CA GLY A 60 -13.16 -7.84 9.23
C GLY A 60 -12.00 -8.81 9.00
N CYS A 61 -10.98 -8.44 8.22
CA CYS A 61 -9.84 -9.31 7.91
C CYS A 61 -8.72 -9.18 8.95
N PRO A 62 -8.37 -10.26 9.70
CA PRO A 62 -7.27 -10.21 10.66
C PRO A 62 -5.90 -9.94 10.03
N HIS A 63 -5.73 -10.31 8.75
CA HIS A 63 -4.48 -10.04 8.03
C HIS A 63 -4.36 -8.56 7.66
N CYS A 64 -5.46 -7.91 7.24
CA CYS A 64 -5.49 -6.46 7.00
C CYS A 64 -5.22 -5.70 8.29
N PHE A 65 -5.87 -6.06 9.40
CA PHE A 65 -5.62 -5.47 10.71
C PHE A 65 -4.14 -5.53 11.12
N ARG A 66 -3.46 -6.67 10.86
CA ARG A 66 -2.02 -6.78 11.14
C ARG A 66 -1.14 -6.05 10.13
N PHE A 67 -1.64 -5.79 8.93
CA PHE A 67 -0.90 -5.07 7.89
C PHE A 67 -1.01 -3.55 8.07
N GLU A 68 -2.08 -3.05 8.69
CA GLU A 68 -2.36 -1.61 8.86
C GLU A 68 -1.18 -0.81 9.42
N PRO A 69 -0.49 -1.21 10.53
CA PRO A 69 0.65 -0.45 11.04
C PRO A 69 1.82 -0.33 10.05
N TYR A 70 1.99 -1.30 9.16
CA TYR A 70 3.04 -1.27 8.13
C TYR A 70 2.69 -0.29 7.02
N VAL A 71 1.44 -0.28 6.60
CA VAL A 71 0.91 0.62 5.57
C VAL A 71 0.91 2.06 6.07
N GLU A 72 0.44 2.30 7.29
CA GLU A 72 0.43 3.62 7.91
C GLU A 72 1.86 4.20 7.98
N LYS A 73 2.81 3.43 8.50
CA LYS A 73 4.22 3.85 8.56
C LYS A 73 4.80 4.12 7.17
N TRP A 74 4.48 3.28 6.19
CA TRP A 74 4.95 3.41 4.83
C TRP A 74 4.36 4.62 4.13
N SER A 75 3.05 4.81 4.22
CA SER A 75 2.32 5.92 3.58
C SER A 75 2.64 7.29 4.15
N ALA A 76 3.10 7.36 5.39
CA ALA A 76 3.56 8.61 6.01
C ALA A 76 4.84 9.19 5.36
N ASN A 77 5.60 8.41 4.57
CA ASN A 77 6.90 8.79 4.00
C ASN A 77 6.98 8.40 2.51
N LEU A 78 5.96 8.75 1.73
CA LEU A 78 5.93 8.44 0.30
C LEU A 78 6.94 9.28 -0.48
N PRO A 79 7.61 8.70 -1.50
CA PRO A 79 8.40 9.46 -2.45
C PRO A 79 7.55 10.48 -3.22
N GLU A 80 8.19 11.54 -3.71
CA GLU A 80 7.52 12.46 -4.63
C GLU A 80 7.00 11.70 -5.86
N GLY A 81 5.81 12.05 -6.32
CA GLY A 81 5.18 11.37 -7.46
C GLY A 81 4.39 10.13 -7.09
N VAL A 82 4.39 9.68 -5.84
CA VAL A 82 3.60 8.52 -5.36
C VAL A 82 2.37 8.96 -4.60
N VAL A 83 1.25 8.29 -4.83
CA VAL A 83 -0.01 8.48 -4.09
C VAL A 83 -0.47 7.14 -3.55
N PHE A 84 -0.89 7.14 -2.30
CA PHE A 84 -1.48 5.97 -1.64
C PHE A 84 -2.98 6.17 -1.44
N GLU A 85 -3.75 5.13 -1.69
CA GLU A 85 -5.18 5.09 -1.40
C GLU A 85 -5.59 3.73 -0.82
N GLN A 86 -6.50 3.75 0.15
CA GLN A 86 -7.14 2.54 0.67
C GLN A 86 -8.52 2.40 0.06
N VAL A 87 -8.85 1.20 -0.39
CA VAL A 87 -10.13 0.86 -1.00
C VAL A 87 -10.71 -0.36 -0.27
N PRO A 88 -11.85 -0.20 0.41
CA PRO A 88 -12.49 -1.33 1.07
C PRO A 88 -13.08 -2.28 0.03
N SER A 89 -12.77 -3.56 0.17
CA SER A 89 -13.29 -4.61 -0.69
C SER A 89 -14.80 -4.80 -0.50
N SER A 90 -15.49 -4.99 -1.62
CA SER A 90 -16.92 -5.24 -1.67
C SER A 90 -17.27 -6.55 -2.40
N ILE A 91 -16.35 -7.52 -2.41
CA ILE A 91 -16.43 -8.77 -3.17
C ILE A 91 -17.61 -9.66 -2.79
N ASN A 92 -18.16 -9.50 -1.60
CA ASN A 92 -19.32 -10.23 -1.12
C ASN A 92 -20.20 -9.34 -0.21
N PRO A 93 -21.47 -9.73 0.07
CA PRO A 93 -22.39 -8.90 0.84
C PRO A 93 -21.87 -8.48 2.22
N ARG A 94 -21.24 -9.39 2.98
CA ARG A 94 -20.69 -9.08 4.31
C ARG A 94 -19.58 -8.04 4.26
N TRP A 95 -18.73 -8.10 3.25
CA TRP A 95 -17.65 -7.11 3.07
C TRP A 95 -18.20 -5.76 2.61
N SER A 96 -19.28 -5.79 1.82
CA SER A 96 -19.97 -4.59 1.36
C SER A 96 -20.52 -3.74 2.50
N GLU A 97 -20.99 -4.35 3.62
CA GLU A 97 -21.44 -3.60 4.80
C GLU A 97 -20.32 -2.71 5.36
N HIS A 98 -19.12 -3.27 5.50
CA HIS A 98 -17.94 -2.51 5.96
C HIS A 98 -17.45 -1.51 4.93
N ALA A 99 -17.55 -1.82 3.65
CA ALA A 99 -17.18 -0.89 2.58
C ALA A 99 -18.15 0.31 2.53
N ARG A 100 -19.45 0.09 2.76
CA ARG A 100 -20.44 1.17 2.94
C ARG A 100 -20.07 2.06 4.11
N ALA A 101 -19.73 1.47 5.25
CA ALA A 101 -19.31 2.22 6.43
C ALA A 101 -18.08 3.10 6.14
N TYR A 102 -17.05 2.54 5.50
CA TYR A 102 -15.85 3.29 5.13
C TYR A 102 -16.19 4.54 4.28
N TYR A 103 -16.98 4.37 3.23
CA TYR A 103 -17.34 5.50 2.37
C TYR A 103 -18.28 6.49 3.06
N SER A 104 -19.12 6.03 3.98
CA SER A 104 -19.91 6.93 4.82
C SER A 104 -19.04 7.75 5.75
N PHE A 105 -18.04 7.13 6.40
CA PHE A 105 -17.06 7.83 7.22
C PHE A 105 -16.27 8.87 6.40
N GLN A 106 -15.92 8.53 5.17
CA GLN A 106 -15.23 9.44 4.26
C GLN A 106 -16.11 10.65 3.89
N LEU A 107 -17.39 10.42 3.57
CA LEU A 107 -18.34 11.50 3.23
C LEU A 107 -18.67 12.39 4.44
N MET A 108 -18.66 11.84 5.65
CA MET A 108 -18.79 12.58 6.90
C MET A 108 -17.53 13.36 7.29
N GLY A 109 -16.39 13.11 6.63
CA GLY A 109 -15.09 13.73 6.97
C GLY A 109 -14.45 13.16 8.24
N ILE A 110 -14.92 12.02 8.76
CA ILE A 110 -14.48 11.43 10.04
C ILE A 110 -13.56 10.20 9.85
N LEU A 111 -13.24 9.83 8.61
CA LEU A 111 -12.50 8.60 8.33
C LEU A 111 -11.16 8.55 9.10
N GLY A 112 -10.40 9.65 9.15
CA GLY A 112 -9.13 9.69 9.87
C GLY A 112 -9.23 9.46 11.37
N GLU A 113 -10.39 9.77 11.99
CA GLU A 113 -10.61 9.58 13.42
C GLU A 113 -11.17 8.20 13.76
N ILE A 114 -11.92 7.61 12.83
CA ILE A 114 -12.71 6.38 13.11
C ILE A 114 -12.07 5.11 12.53
N HIS A 115 -11.19 5.21 11.54
CA HIS A 115 -10.65 4.07 10.80
C HIS A 115 -9.96 3.04 11.69
N THR A 116 -8.95 3.45 12.44
CA THR A 116 -8.21 2.59 13.38
C THR A 116 -9.13 2.09 14.49
N ALA A 117 -9.99 2.97 15.02
CA ALA A 117 -10.94 2.60 16.08
C ALA A 117 -11.96 1.54 15.62
N PHE A 118 -12.32 1.51 14.34
CA PHE A 118 -13.21 0.52 13.77
C PHE A 118 -12.52 -0.85 13.63
N PHE A 119 -11.26 -0.87 13.19
CA PHE A 119 -10.43 -2.08 13.22
C PHE A 119 -10.27 -2.63 14.64
N ASP A 120 -9.94 -1.77 15.62
CA ASP A 120 -9.78 -2.16 17.03
C ASP A 120 -11.06 -2.73 17.64
N ALA A 121 -12.20 -2.15 17.31
CA ALA A 121 -13.50 -2.63 17.76
C ALA A 121 -13.76 -4.07 17.30
N LEU A 122 -13.45 -4.37 16.03
CA LEU A 122 -13.63 -5.70 15.45
C LEU A 122 -12.62 -6.72 16.00
N HIS A 123 -11.33 -6.36 16.04
CA HIS A 123 -10.25 -7.33 16.28
C HIS A 123 -9.79 -7.42 17.74
N LEU A 124 -9.75 -6.30 18.46
CA LEU A 124 -9.34 -6.28 19.87
C LEU A 124 -10.53 -6.42 20.82
N LYS A 125 -11.63 -5.68 20.55
CA LYS A 125 -12.83 -5.68 21.40
C LYS A 125 -13.86 -6.73 20.99
N ARG A 126 -13.66 -7.39 19.83
CA ARG A 126 -14.54 -8.43 19.28
C ARG A 126 -16.01 -7.99 19.14
N GLN A 127 -16.22 -6.71 18.88
CA GLN A 127 -17.56 -6.17 18.60
C GLN A 127 -18.08 -6.70 17.28
N ARG A 128 -19.36 -7.03 17.25
CA ARG A 128 -20.04 -7.44 16.00
C ARG A 128 -20.60 -6.20 15.32
N LEU A 129 -19.86 -5.69 14.35
CA LEU A 129 -20.22 -4.52 13.55
C LEU A 129 -20.57 -4.96 12.12
N ASP A 130 -21.47 -5.92 11.99
CA ASP A 130 -21.80 -6.62 10.75
C ASP A 130 -23.13 -6.16 10.09
N ASN A 131 -23.74 -5.12 10.62
CA ASN A 131 -24.94 -4.50 10.08
C ASN A 131 -24.99 -3.00 10.42
N ILE A 132 -25.88 -2.28 9.73
CA ILE A 132 -25.99 -0.83 9.86
C ILE A 132 -26.31 -0.38 11.29
N ASP A 133 -27.14 -1.08 12.05
CA ASP A 133 -27.56 -0.65 13.39
C ASP A 133 -26.37 -0.73 14.37
N ALA A 134 -25.61 -1.81 14.30
CA ALA A 134 -24.41 -1.96 15.12
C ALA A 134 -23.35 -0.92 14.76
N ILE A 135 -23.16 -0.63 13.44
CA ILE A 135 -22.18 0.36 12.98
C ILE A 135 -22.63 1.78 13.35
N ALA A 136 -23.93 2.09 13.20
CA ALA A 136 -24.47 3.40 13.57
C ALA A 136 -24.36 3.66 15.09
N GLY A 137 -24.63 2.65 15.92
CA GLY A 137 -24.39 2.73 17.37
C GLY A 137 -22.92 2.99 17.69
N PHE A 138 -21.99 2.30 17.00
CA PHE A 138 -20.55 2.53 17.15
C PHE A 138 -20.13 3.96 16.77
N VAL A 139 -20.77 4.54 15.76
CA VAL A 139 -20.55 5.95 15.33
C VAL A 139 -21.06 6.91 16.41
N ALA A 140 -22.27 6.68 16.93
CA ALA A 140 -22.88 7.49 17.98
C ALA A 140 -22.11 7.48 19.30
N GLU A 141 -21.59 6.30 19.71
CA GLU A 141 -20.73 6.16 20.90
C GLU A 141 -19.46 7.01 20.85
N ARG A 142 -19.04 7.44 19.64
CA ARG A 142 -17.86 8.30 19.41
C ARG A 142 -18.20 9.76 19.21
N GLY A 143 -19.47 10.12 19.45
CA GLY A 143 -19.92 11.50 19.37
C GLY A 143 -20.22 11.99 17.96
N PHE A 144 -20.26 11.11 16.96
CA PHE A 144 -20.66 11.47 15.60
C PHE A 144 -22.16 11.27 15.37
N ASP A 145 -22.70 11.99 14.40
CA ASP A 145 -24.12 11.98 14.10
C ASP A 145 -24.56 10.68 13.41
N GLU A 146 -25.26 9.85 14.15
CA GLU A 146 -25.81 8.57 13.67
C GLU A 146 -26.80 8.74 12.50
N LYS A 147 -27.61 9.80 12.52
CA LYS A 147 -28.59 10.05 11.47
C LYS A 147 -27.90 10.39 10.16
N VAL A 148 -26.90 11.27 10.20
CA VAL A 148 -26.06 11.62 9.04
C VAL A 148 -25.33 10.38 8.51
N PHE A 149 -24.80 9.53 9.40
CA PHE A 149 -24.17 8.26 9.00
C PHE A 149 -25.14 7.37 8.21
N ARG A 150 -26.37 7.17 8.72
CA ARG A 150 -27.40 6.34 8.06
C ARG A 150 -27.83 6.92 6.69
N GLU A 151 -27.90 8.24 6.56
CA GLU A 151 -28.20 8.91 5.30
C GLU A 151 -27.09 8.64 4.25
N TYR A 152 -25.82 8.74 4.61
CA TYR A 152 -24.71 8.42 3.70
C TYR A 152 -24.64 6.94 3.37
N TYR A 153 -24.90 6.06 4.32
CA TYR A 153 -24.77 4.61 4.15
C TYR A 153 -25.61 4.06 2.98
N PHE A 154 -26.78 4.63 2.75
CA PHE A 154 -27.65 4.28 1.62
C PHE A 154 -27.57 5.27 0.45
N SER A 155 -26.65 6.20 0.49
CA SER A 155 -26.57 7.25 -0.51
C SER A 155 -26.09 6.74 -1.88
N PHE A 156 -26.51 7.43 -2.93
CA PHE A 156 -26.10 7.13 -4.29
C PHE A 156 -24.57 7.20 -4.50
N PRO A 157 -23.81 8.15 -3.92
CA PRO A 157 -22.34 8.15 -4.00
C PRO A 157 -21.72 6.88 -3.43
N VAL A 158 -22.17 6.41 -2.25
CA VAL A 158 -21.66 5.17 -1.64
C VAL A 158 -21.95 3.97 -2.54
N GLU A 159 -23.18 3.84 -3.02
CA GLU A 159 -23.59 2.75 -3.91
C GLU A 159 -22.78 2.73 -5.22
N THR A 160 -22.51 3.91 -5.77
CA THR A 160 -21.69 4.06 -6.98
C THR A 160 -20.26 3.61 -6.74
N GLN A 161 -19.69 3.96 -5.57
CA GLN A 161 -18.33 3.58 -5.22
C GLN A 161 -18.19 2.07 -5.00
N LEU A 162 -19.18 1.42 -4.36
CA LEU A 162 -19.20 -0.04 -4.19
C LEU A 162 -19.21 -0.77 -5.54
N ARG A 163 -20.07 -0.34 -6.48
CA ARG A 163 -20.10 -0.92 -7.83
C ARG A 163 -18.78 -0.77 -8.54
N LYS A 164 -18.13 0.38 -8.41
CA LYS A 164 -16.81 0.64 -8.98
C LYS A 164 -15.73 -0.25 -8.36
N ASN A 165 -15.75 -0.43 -7.03
CA ASN A 165 -14.84 -1.33 -6.34
C ASN A 165 -14.98 -2.76 -6.88
N ALA A 166 -16.20 -3.30 -6.90
CA ALA A 166 -16.47 -4.64 -7.40
C ALA A 166 -15.97 -4.87 -8.84
N GLN A 167 -16.13 -3.86 -9.72
CA GLN A 167 -15.61 -3.91 -11.09
C GLN A 167 -14.08 -3.91 -11.13
N ASN A 168 -13.42 -3.05 -10.33
CA ASN A 168 -11.97 -2.97 -10.29
C ASN A 168 -11.35 -4.20 -9.64
N GLU A 169 -11.92 -4.71 -8.55
CA GLU A 169 -11.48 -5.95 -7.89
C GLU A 169 -11.46 -7.12 -8.88
N LYS A 170 -12.51 -7.23 -9.70
CA LYS A 170 -12.58 -8.24 -10.78
C LYS A 170 -11.48 -8.01 -11.84
N ARG A 171 -11.24 -6.77 -12.25
CA ARG A 171 -10.19 -6.44 -13.24
C ARG A 171 -8.78 -6.68 -12.70
N TYR A 172 -8.56 -6.46 -11.41
CA TYR A 172 -7.29 -6.73 -10.74
C TYR A 172 -7.08 -8.23 -10.45
N GLY A 173 -8.11 -9.06 -10.57
CA GLY A 173 -8.05 -10.47 -10.22
C GLY A 173 -7.96 -10.69 -8.71
N ILE A 174 -8.59 -9.82 -7.90
CA ILE A 174 -8.57 -9.93 -6.43
C ILE A 174 -9.30 -11.18 -5.99
N SER A 175 -8.62 -12.06 -5.28
CA SER A 175 -9.17 -13.29 -4.67
C SER A 175 -9.14 -13.27 -3.14
N GLY A 176 -8.51 -12.27 -2.53
CA GLY A 176 -8.39 -12.12 -1.09
C GLY A 176 -7.70 -10.81 -0.70
N VAL A 177 -7.72 -10.51 0.59
CA VAL A 177 -7.15 -9.29 1.17
C VAL A 177 -6.24 -9.62 2.36
N PRO A 178 -5.20 -8.81 2.68
CA PRO A 178 -4.85 -7.58 1.97
C PRO A 178 -4.25 -7.86 0.59
N ALA A 179 -4.53 -6.97 -0.35
CA ALA A 179 -3.92 -6.96 -1.67
C ALA A 179 -3.53 -5.53 -2.03
N VAL A 180 -2.36 -5.32 -2.63
CA VAL A 180 -1.89 -4.00 -3.03
C VAL A 180 -1.68 -3.97 -4.53
N ILE A 181 -2.28 -2.98 -5.18
CA ILE A 181 -2.16 -2.72 -6.60
C ILE A 181 -1.18 -1.58 -6.80
N VAL A 182 -0.11 -1.80 -7.56
CA VAL A 182 0.83 -0.75 -7.93
C VAL A 182 0.56 -0.31 -9.37
N ASN A 183 0.22 0.95 -9.51
CA ASN A 183 -0.04 1.66 -10.78
C ASN A 183 -1.01 0.95 -11.73
N GLY A 184 -1.97 0.18 -11.18
CA GLY A 184 -2.92 -0.60 -11.98
C GLY A 184 -2.30 -1.75 -12.79
N LYS A 185 -1.01 -2.03 -12.60
CA LYS A 185 -0.21 -2.99 -13.38
C LYS A 185 0.20 -4.22 -12.60
N TYR A 186 0.42 -4.11 -11.29
CA TYR A 186 0.99 -5.17 -10.47
C TYR A 186 0.11 -5.44 -9.26
N LEU A 187 -0.02 -6.72 -8.91
CA LEU A 187 -0.74 -7.21 -7.75
C LEU A 187 0.24 -7.84 -6.75
N VAL A 188 0.33 -7.27 -5.57
CA VAL A 188 1.05 -7.83 -4.42
C VAL A 188 0.02 -8.34 -3.41
N SER A 189 0.02 -9.64 -3.13
CA SER A 189 -0.91 -10.25 -2.15
C SER A 189 -0.17 -10.77 -0.93
N GLY A 190 -0.84 -10.71 0.24
CA GLY A 190 -0.28 -11.22 1.48
C GLY A 190 0.07 -12.71 1.45
N SER A 191 -0.69 -13.51 0.68
CA SER A 191 -0.45 -14.95 0.52
C SER A 191 0.82 -15.26 -0.27
N VAL A 192 1.18 -14.43 -1.25
CA VAL A 192 2.38 -14.60 -2.07
C VAL A 192 3.60 -14.00 -1.37
N ALA A 193 3.46 -12.84 -0.76
CA ALA A 193 4.56 -12.19 -0.06
C ALA A 193 5.04 -12.95 1.19
N GLY A 194 4.15 -13.64 1.89
CA GLY A 194 4.46 -14.45 3.07
C GLY A 194 4.64 -13.66 4.38
N SER A 195 5.00 -12.38 4.31
CA SER A 195 5.03 -11.48 5.47
C SER A 195 4.65 -10.04 5.10
N ASN A 196 4.26 -9.24 6.10
CA ASN A 196 3.92 -7.83 5.93
C ASN A 196 5.14 -7.01 5.49
N GLU A 197 6.30 -7.27 6.09
CA GLU A 197 7.57 -6.63 5.73
C GLU A 197 7.93 -6.89 4.26
N ARG A 198 7.76 -8.14 3.82
CA ARG A 198 8.05 -8.50 2.43
C ARG A 198 7.05 -7.87 1.47
N MET A 199 5.77 -7.72 1.84
CA MET A 199 4.82 -6.95 1.05
C MET A 199 5.32 -5.52 0.80
N ILE A 200 5.74 -4.82 1.85
CA ILE A 200 6.28 -3.45 1.73
C ILE A 200 7.55 -3.42 0.87
N GLN A 201 8.43 -4.40 0.99
CA GLN A 201 9.64 -4.49 0.15
C GLN A 201 9.29 -4.65 -1.34
N ILE A 202 8.32 -5.51 -1.67
CA ILE A 202 7.85 -5.71 -3.06
C ILE A 202 7.17 -4.43 -3.58
N ILE A 203 6.34 -3.77 -2.76
CA ILE A 203 5.70 -2.50 -3.11
C ILE A 203 6.75 -1.44 -3.44
N ASN A 204 7.77 -1.26 -2.58
CA ASN A 204 8.84 -0.31 -2.80
C ASN A 204 9.63 -0.60 -4.08
N PHE A 205 9.93 -1.86 -4.35
CA PHE A 205 10.58 -2.28 -5.58
C PHE A 205 9.76 -1.88 -6.82
N LEU A 206 8.47 -2.18 -6.84
CA LEU A 206 7.57 -1.85 -7.95
C LEU A 206 7.37 -0.34 -8.11
N VAL A 207 7.22 0.40 -7.00
CA VAL A 207 7.12 1.86 -7.00
C VAL A 207 8.39 2.48 -7.61
N THR A 208 9.58 1.99 -7.21
CA THR A 208 10.85 2.48 -7.78
C THR A 208 10.94 2.23 -9.29
N GLN A 209 10.46 1.07 -9.75
CA GLN A 209 10.42 0.78 -11.19
C GLN A 209 9.47 1.72 -11.94
N GLU A 210 8.28 1.98 -11.38
CA GLU A 210 7.29 2.86 -12.03
C GLU A 210 7.70 4.34 -12.04
N LEU A 211 8.45 4.80 -11.02
CA LEU A 211 9.00 6.17 -10.98
C LEU A 211 10.15 6.40 -11.99
N ALA A 212 10.78 5.33 -12.46
CA ALA A 212 11.88 5.40 -13.43
C ALA A 212 11.42 5.42 -14.90
N LEU A 213 10.10 5.26 -15.16
CA LEU A 213 9.51 5.24 -16.50
C LEU A 213 9.07 6.62 -16.95
#